data_bb49df206c4361a52c67731583c0ec81
#
_entry.id   bb49df206c4361a52c67731583c0ec81
#
_cell.length_a   1.000
_cell.length_b   1.000
_cell.length_c   1.000
_cell.angle_alpha   90.00
_cell.angle_beta   90.00
_cell.angle_gamma   90.00
#
_symmetry.space_group_name_H-M   'P 1'
#
loop_
_entity.id
_entity.type
_entity.pdbx_description
1 polymer ?
#
loop_
_entity_poly.entity_id
_entity_poly.type
_entity_poly.pdbx_seq_one_letter_code
_entity_poly.pdbx_strand_id
1 'polypeptide(L)'
;MQLNVPLKIVGMGRYLPEQIVRNPELEALYGLRPGWIEHHNGVRERRRATTETNSSMGAAAAREALAEAGLQITDIDLILNASGTAEQAIPDTAALIQRALGVGDSGIPCMSIHVTC
;
A
#
# COMPACT_ATOMS: atom_id res chain seq x y z
N MET A 1 6.01 32.09 6.67
CA MET A 1 6.47 31.22 7.78
C MET A 1 7.03 29.95 7.15
N GLN A 2 8.32 29.78 7.19
CA GLN A 2 8.98 28.59 6.66
C GLN A 2 9.05 27.56 7.80
N LEU A 3 8.17 26.57 7.76
CA LEU A 3 8.23 25.44 8.69
C LEU A 3 9.35 24.51 8.22
N ASN A 4 10.56 24.66 8.77
CA ASN A 4 11.62 23.69 8.61
C ASN A 4 11.37 22.53 9.59
N VAL A 5 10.53 21.59 9.17
CA VAL A 5 10.42 20.31 9.87
C VAL A 5 11.38 19.35 9.16
N PRO A 6 12.49 18.97 9.79
CA PRO A 6 13.41 18.01 9.20
C PRO A 6 12.73 16.64 9.15
N LEU A 7 12.46 16.14 7.95
CA LEU A 7 11.93 14.81 7.74
C LEU A 7 13.03 13.89 7.19
N LYS A 8 13.08 12.67 7.69
CA LYS A 8 13.99 11.62 7.20
C LYS A 8 13.21 10.35 6.94
N ILE A 9 13.37 9.81 5.74
CA ILE A 9 12.94 8.43 5.44
C ILE A 9 14.00 7.50 6.01
N VAL A 10 13.63 6.61 6.92
CA VAL A 10 14.53 5.69 7.62
C VAL A 10 14.42 4.26 7.13
N GLY A 11 13.34 3.91 6.45
CA GLY A 11 13.13 2.59 5.84
C GLY A 11 11.98 2.63 4.85
N MET A 12 12.03 1.75 3.88
CA MET A 12 11.00 1.56 2.86
C MET A 12 10.66 0.08 2.76
N GLY A 13 9.42 -0.21 2.38
CA GLY A 13 8.97 -1.57 2.17
C GLY A 13 7.87 -1.62 1.12
N ARG A 14 7.74 -2.78 0.51
CA ARG A 14 6.72 -3.04 -0.51
C ARG A 14 6.15 -4.44 -0.37
N TYR A 15 4.95 -4.60 -0.88
CA TYR A 15 4.37 -5.91 -1.11
C TYR A 15 3.83 -5.98 -2.54
N LEU A 16 4.14 -7.04 -3.24
CA LEU A 16 3.64 -7.29 -4.59
C LEU A 16 2.91 -8.64 -4.60
N PRO A 17 1.61 -8.69 -4.91
CA PRO A 17 0.89 -9.94 -5.12
C PRO A 17 1.59 -10.84 -6.15
N GLU A 18 1.41 -12.14 -6.02
CA GLU A 18 2.08 -13.11 -6.89
C GLU A 18 1.52 -13.12 -8.31
N GLN A 19 0.21 -12.92 -8.45
CA GLN A 19 -0.43 -12.97 -9.77
C GLN A 19 0.04 -11.81 -10.65
N ILE A 20 0.65 -12.15 -11.77
CA ILE A 20 1.05 -11.21 -12.82
C ILE A 20 -0.05 -11.18 -13.88
N VAL A 21 -0.49 -9.98 -14.25
CA VAL A 21 -1.40 -9.74 -15.38
C VAL A 21 -0.66 -8.91 -16.43
N ARG A 22 -0.53 -9.45 -17.63
CA ARG A 22 0.17 -8.81 -18.74
C ARG A 22 -0.76 -8.08 -19.67
N ASN A 23 -0.23 -7.09 -20.38
CA ASN A 23 -1.01 -6.29 -21.32
C ASN A 23 -1.77 -7.10 -22.36
N PRO A 24 -1.20 -8.13 -23.03
CA PRO A 24 -1.94 -8.90 -24.02
C PRO A 24 -3.23 -9.51 -23.49
N GLU A 25 -3.26 -9.94 -22.23
CA GLU A 25 -4.47 -10.49 -21.60
C GLU A 25 -5.57 -9.43 -21.49
N LEU A 26 -5.21 -8.22 -21.06
CA LEU A 26 -6.16 -7.10 -20.90
C LEU A 26 -6.56 -6.51 -22.24
N GLU A 27 -5.61 -6.40 -23.16
CA GLU A 27 -5.89 -5.90 -24.51
C GLU A 27 -6.88 -6.78 -25.24
N ALA A 28 -6.72 -8.12 -25.13
CA ALA A 28 -7.67 -9.07 -25.67
C ALA A 28 -9.04 -8.98 -24.96
N LEU A 29 -9.05 -8.87 -23.63
CA LEU A 29 -10.29 -8.80 -22.82
C LEU A 29 -11.11 -7.56 -23.14
N TYR A 30 -10.46 -6.41 -23.37
CA TYR A 30 -11.13 -5.12 -23.63
C TYR A 30 -11.21 -4.72 -25.11
N GLY A 31 -10.79 -5.62 -26.01
CA GLY A 31 -10.82 -5.35 -27.47
C GLY A 31 -9.89 -4.21 -27.90
N LEU A 32 -8.78 -4.02 -27.17
CA LEU A 32 -7.77 -3.03 -27.51
C LEU A 32 -6.77 -3.59 -28.52
N ARG A 33 -6.19 -2.72 -29.33
CA ARG A 33 -5.12 -3.15 -30.26
C ARG A 33 -3.86 -3.53 -29.46
N PRO A 34 -3.09 -4.52 -29.93
CA PRO A 34 -1.84 -4.92 -29.28
C PRO A 34 -0.88 -3.74 -29.07
N GLY A 35 -0.31 -3.64 -27.86
CA GLY A 35 0.60 -2.56 -27.47
C GLY A 35 -0.07 -1.24 -27.09
N TRP A 36 -1.40 -1.16 -27.10
CA TRP A 36 -2.13 0.06 -26.75
C TRP A 36 -1.85 0.53 -25.33
N ILE A 37 -1.87 -0.40 -24.37
CA ILE A 37 -1.69 -0.08 -22.93
C ILE A 37 -0.28 0.46 -22.70
N GLU A 38 0.75 -0.23 -23.18
CA GLU A 38 2.14 0.20 -23.00
C GLU A 38 2.41 1.55 -23.67
N HIS A 39 1.85 1.77 -24.87
CA HIS A 39 1.99 3.03 -25.59
C HIS A 39 1.40 4.23 -24.81
N HIS A 40 0.28 4.04 -24.08
CA HIS A 40 -0.42 5.12 -23.39
C HIS A 40 0.09 5.40 -21.98
N ASN A 41 0.58 4.41 -21.27
CA ASN A 41 0.94 4.57 -19.86
C ASN A 41 2.29 3.96 -19.47
N GLY A 42 3.01 3.33 -20.40
CA GLY A 42 4.31 2.69 -20.14
C GLY A 42 4.27 1.44 -19.28
N VAL A 43 3.08 0.98 -18.86
CA VAL A 43 2.92 -0.22 -18.01
C VAL A 43 2.94 -1.46 -18.89
N ARG A 44 3.81 -2.43 -18.58
CA ARG A 44 3.92 -3.72 -19.29
C ARG A 44 3.14 -4.83 -18.60
N GLU A 45 3.19 -4.84 -17.29
CA GLU A 45 2.49 -5.81 -16.46
C GLU A 45 2.08 -5.19 -15.14
N ARG A 46 1.15 -5.81 -14.45
CA ARG A 46 0.72 -5.41 -13.09
C ARG A 46 0.51 -6.63 -12.22
N ARG A 47 0.54 -6.40 -10.93
CA ARG A 47 0.21 -7.42 -9.94
C ARG A 47 -1.25 -7.29 -9.55
N ARG A 48 -1.93 -8.42 -9.42
CA ARG A 48 -3.33 -8.49 -9.00
C ARG A 48 -3.40 -9.24 -7.69
N ALA A 49 -4.03 -8.61 -6.69
CA ALA A 49 -4.41 -9.29 -5.46
C ALA A 49 -5.50 -10.33 -5.76
N THR A 50 -5.41 -11.49 -5.15
CA THR A 50 -6.36 -12.61 -5.28
C THR A 50 -7.02 -12.91 -3.95
N THR A 51 -6.24 -13.12 -2.92
CA THR A 51 -6.67 -13.40 -1.55
C THR A 51 -6.21 -12.33 -0.57
N GLU A 52 -5.27 -11.50 -1.00
CA GLU A 52 -4.73 -10.42 -0.20
C GLU A 52 -5.75 -9.28 -0.07
N THR A 53 -5.75 -8.65 1.09
CA THR A 53 -6.52 -7.44 1.37
C THR A 53 -5.61 -6.22 1.43
N ASN A 54 -6.17 -5.02 1.36
CA ASN A 54 -5.40 -3.79 1.50
C ASN A 54 -4.61 -3.77 2.82
N SER A 55 -5.24 -4.20 3.91
CA SER A 55 -4.61 -4.23 5.22
C SER A 55 -3.49 -5.27 5.30
N SER A 56 -3.66 -6.47 4.73
CA SER A 56 -2.63 -7.50 4.72
C SER A 56 -1.41 -7.08 3.92
N MET A 57 -1.63 -6.48 2.74
CA MET A 57 -0.55 -5.94 1.90
C MET A 57 0.16 -4.75 2.57
N GLY A 58 -0.61 -3.85 3.18
CA GLY A 58 -0.06 -2.72 3.92
C GLY A 58 0.79 -3.15 5.11
N ALA A 59 0.31 -4.13 5.88
CA ALA A 59 1.07 -4.69 7.01
C ALA A 59 2.34 -5.41 6.55
N ALA A 60 2.32 -6.13 5.42
CA ALA A 60 3.50 -6.78 4.87
C ALA A 60 4.55 -5.76 4.45
N ALA A 61 4.15 -4.72 3.72
CA ALA A 61 5.04 -3.62 3.34
C ALA A 61 5.61 -2.86 4.56
N ALA A 62 4.78 -2.64 5.58
CA ALA A 62 5.24 -1.99 6.82
C ALA A 62 6.28 -2.83 7.56
N ARG A 63 6.12 -4.16 7.62
CA ARG A 63 7.13 -5.05 8.24
C ARG A 63 8.46 -4.99 7.50
N GLU A 64 8.45 -4.95 6.18
CA GLU A 64 9.68 -4.80 5.38
C GLU A 64 10.35 -3.45 5.66
N ALA A 65 9.59 -2.35 5.71
CA ALA A 65 10.10 -1.02 6.03
C ALA A 65 10.71 -0.95 7.44
N LEU A 66 10.05 -1.56 8.44
CA LEU A 66 10.57 -1.65 9.81
C LEU A 66 11.87 -2.45 9.87
N ALA A 67 11.94 -3.59 9.16
CA ALA A 67 13.13 -4.41 9.10
C ALA A 67 14.31 -3.66 8.47
N GLU A 68 14.08 -2.92 7.37
CA GLU A 68 15.10 -2.07 6.75
C GLU A 68 15.58 -0.97 7.69
N ALA A 69 14.66 -0.36 8.44
CA ALA A 69 14.98 0.70 9.41
C ALA A 69 15.66 0.17 10.68
N GLY A 70 15.62 -1.13 10.95
CA GLY A 70 16.06 -1.71 12.22
C GLY A 70 15.14 -1.35 13.39
N LEU A 71 13.87 -1.07 13.13
CA LEU A 71 12.86 -0.67 14.11
C LEU A 71 11.86 -1.79 14.37
N GLN A 72 11.24 -1.72 15.56
CA GLN A 72 10.10 -2.54 15.93
C GLN A 72 8.80 -1.73 15.75
N ILE A 73 7.68 -2.43 15.62
CA ILE A 73 6.38 -1.74 15.53
C ILE A 73 6.06 -0.91 16.77
N THR A 74 6.61 -1.26 17.92
CA THR A 74 6.48 -0.50 19.18
C THR A 74 7.23 0.83 19.20
N ASP A 75 8.12 1.04 18.23
CA ASP A 75 8.86 2.31 18.07
C ASP A 75 8.07 3.33 17.23
N ILE A 76 6.88 2.96 16.78
CA ILE A 76 6.05 3.78 15.89
C ILE A 76 5.01 4.56 16.68
N ASP A 77 4.96 5.87 16.46
CA ASP A 77 4.03 6.79 17.12
C ASP A 77 2.74 7.05 16.33
N LEU A 78 2.72 6.74 15.03
CA LEU A 78 1.57 6.97 14.17
C LEU A 78 1.57 6.01 12.97
N ILE A 79 0.42 5.43 12.66
CA ILE A 79 0.17 4.70 11.42
C ILE A 79 -0.70 5.56 10.51
N LEU A 80 -0.17 5.93 9.35
CA LEU A 80 -0.88 6.71 8.34
C LEU A 80 -1.08 5.88 7.08
N ASN A 81 -2.33 5.60 6.73
CA ASN A 81 -2.69 4.96 5.48
C ASN A 81 -3.13 6.00 4.44
N ALA A 82 -2.49 6.01 3.29
CA ALA A 82 -2.82 6.91 2.17
C ALA A 82 -3.37 6.16 0.95
N SER A 83 -4.11 5.08 1.17
CA SER A 83 -4.72 4.30 0.10
C SER A 83 -5.93 5.04 -0.50
N GLY A 84 -6.02 5.06 -1.83
CA GLY A 84 -7.17 5.57 -2.56
C GLY A 84 -8.39 4.66 -2.53
N THR A 85 -8.25 3.42 -2.05
CA THR A 85 -9.32 2.43 -1.95
C THR A 85 -9.43 1.91 -0.53
N ALA A 86 -10.61 2.04 0.07
CA ALA A 86 -10.88 1.47 1.38
C ALA A 86 -11.14 -0.05 1.26
N GLU A 87 -10.65 -0.83 2.22
CA GLU A 87 -10.99 -2.25 2.32
C GLU A 87 -12.45 -2.44 2.73
N GLN A 88 -12.92 -1.57 3.61
CA GLN A 88 -14.30 -1.48 4.08
C GLN A 88 -14.56 -0.06 4.63
N ALA A 89 -15.83 0.24 4.88
CA ALA A 89 -16.20 1.56 5.38
C ALA A 89 -15.75 1.78 6.84
N ILE A 90 -16.01 0.81 7.74
CA ILE A 90 -15.71 0.88 9.17
C ILE A 90 -15.36 -0.53 9.69
N PRO A 91 -14.28 -0.71 10.49
CA PRO A 91 -13.25 0.29 10.76
C PRO A 91 -12.43 0.65 9.53
N ASP A 92 -11.79 1.81 9.57
CA ASP A 92 -10.92 2.34 8.54
C ASP A 92 -9.70 1.43 8.26
N THR A 93 -9.18 1.48 7.04
CA THR A 93 -8.07 0.63 6.58
C THR A 93 -6.81 0.79 7.46
N ALA A 94 -6.51 1.99 7.98
CA ALA A 94 -5.39 2.17 8.92
C ALA A 94 -5.54 1.31 10.18
N ALA A 95 -6.75 1.23 10.75
CA ALA A 95 -7.02 0.38 11.90
C ALA A 95 -6.91 -1.11 11.57
N LEU A 96 -7.28 -1.50 10.34
CA LEU A 96 -7.10 -2.88 9.88
C LEU A 96 -5.62 -3.23 9.69
N ILE A 97 -4.80 -2.29 9.19
CA ILE A 97 -3.33 -2.44 9.11
C ILE A 97 -2.74 -2.59 10.51
N GLN A 98 -3.13 -1.74 11.46
CA GLN A 98 -2.71 -1.82 12.86
C GLN A 98 -3.01 -3.20 13.46
N ARG A 99 -4.23 -3.70 13.26
CA ARG A 99 -4.62 -5.05 13.67
C ARG A 99 -3.77 -6.12 12.98
N ALA A 100 -3.55 -6.01 11.66
CA ALA A 100 -2.74 -6.97 10.90
C ALA A 100 -1.25 -6.96 11.31
N LEU A 101 -0.76 -5.85 11.85
CA LEU A 101 0.58 -5.74 12.45
C LEU A 101 0.66 -6.38 13.85
N GLY A 102 -0.47 -6.74 14.44
CA GLY A 102 -0.54 -7.35 15.77
C GLY A 102 -0.53 -6.36 16.93
N VAL A 103 -0.80 -5.09 16.66
CA VAL A 103 -0.74 -3.99 17.65
C VAL A 103 -2.07 -3.28 17.84
N GLY A 104 -3.18 -3.99 17.65
CA GLY A 104 -4.54 -3.43 17.77
C GLY A 104 -4.82 -2.77 19.13
N ASP A 105 -4.22 -3.28 20.21
CA ASP A 105 -4.42 -2.79 21.59
C ASP A 105 -3.28 -1.86 22.06
N SER A 106 -2.37 -1.45 21.15
CA SER A 106 -1.17 -0.69 21.52
C SER A 106 -1.44 0.76 21.90
N GLY A 107 -2.59 1.31 21.51
CA GLY A 107 -2.87 2.73 21.62
C GLY A 107 -2.14 3.62 20.61
N ILE A 108 -1.41 3.04 19.65
CA ILE A 108 -0.78 3.80 18.55
C ILE A 108 -1.89 4.46 17.72
N PRO A 109 -1.92 5.79 17.56
CA PRO A 109 -2.89 6.44 16.69
C PRO A 109 -2.78 5.94 15.25
N CYS A 110 -3.92 5.74 14.61
CA CYS A 110 -3.95 5.39 13.20
C CYS A 110 -5.04 6.19 12.47
N MET A 111 -4.76 6.57 11.24
CA MET A 111 -5.72 7.28 10.40
C MET A 111 -5.50 6.97 8.92
N SER A 112 -6.57 7.07 8.13
CA SER A 112 -6.47 7.04 6.67
C SER A 112 -6.71 8.43 6.09
N ILE A 113 -5.94 8.74 5.05
CA ILE A 113 -6.10 9.95 4.25
C ILE A 113 -6.45 9.51 2.84
N HIS A 114 -7.62 9.91 2.37
CA HIS A 114 -8.10 9.65 1.01
C HIS A 114 -7.97 10.92 0.19
N VAL A 115 -6.75 11.22 -0.23
CA VAL A 115 -6.47 12.35 -1.12
C VAL A 115 -6.09 11.77 -2.46
N THR A 116 -7.06 11.76 -3.38
CA THR A 116 -6.85 11.32 -4.76
C THR A 116 -6.75 12.52 -5.69
N CYS A 117 -5.79 12.46 -6.60
CA CYS A 117 -5.58 13.45 -7.68
C CYS A 117 -5.73 14.91 -7.25
#